data_0a5b704cf674a2bab2e2934b26564dc0
#
_entry.id   0a5b704cf674a2bab2e2934b26564dc0
#
_cell.length_a   1.000
_cell.length_b   1.000
_cell.length_c   1.000
_cell.angle_alpha   90.00
_cell.angle_beta   90.00
_cell.angle_gamma   90.00
#
_symmetry.space_group_name_H-M   'P 1'
#
loop_
_entity.id
_entity.type
_entity.pdbx_description
1 polymer ?
#
loop_
_entity_poly.entity_id
_entity_poly.type
_entity_poly.pdbx_seq_one_letter_code
_entity_poly.pdbx_strand_id
1 'polypeptide(L)'
;MKIGFDNNKYLKTKSEHIRERISKFGGKLYLEFGGKLFDDYHASRVLPGFEPDSKITMLRELKDQAEIIIEINAEDIEKNKVRGDLGITYDVDVLRLADAFTSFGLMVGGVVLTRFDGQPSAVAYEKKLKALGMKVYRHFPIEGYPSDISHIVSDEGFGKNDYIETTRPLVVITAPGPGSGKMATCLSQLYHEHKRGVQAGYAKFETFPVWKLPLNHPVNLAYEAATADLDDVNMIDPFHLEAYGKTSINYNRDVEVFPVLNAMFEKIQGSSPYKSPTDMGVNMVGFCISDDEACCEASKQEIIRRYYQALCDKRRGNGGDQAIRKLELLMKKAGVTIADRPCVQAVNLKAEQTGAPAAAIQMEDGKILTGKTSPLLGATSALLLNVLKYLTGVDDSVDLISSTIIDPIMDMKVKYLGSDDSSLMHLNEILIALSIASVTDENAAAAIGKLGELRGLDIHSSVILSKIDEGVLKKLGINLTCEPQYERATLYHK
;
A
#
# COMPACT_ATOMS: atom_id res chain seq x y z
N MET A 1 -10.63 17.26 -7.18
CA MET A 1 -11.26 16.22 -6.30
C MET A 1 -11.64 16.86 -4.96
N LYS A 2 -12.86 16.62 -4.46
CA LYS A 2 -13.33 17.15 -3.18
C LYS A 2 -12.54 16.50 -2.02
N ILE A 3 -11.97 17.32 -1.12
CA ILE A 3 -11.20 16.84 0.01
C ILE A 3 -12.16 16.34 1.09
N GLY A 4 -11.99 15.10 1.54
CA GLY A 4 -12.82 14.45 2.56
C GLY A 4 -12.07 14.11 3.84
N PHE A 5 -10.76 14.34 3.90
CA PHE A 5 -9.91 13.97 5.03
C PHE A 5 -8.93 15.08 5.41
N ASP A 6 -8.84 15.37 6.70
CA ASP A 6 -7.90 16.34 7.27
C ASP A 6 -6.61 15.63 7.69
N ASN A 7 -5.62 15.65 6.79
CA ASN A 7 -4.33 15.00 7.01
C ASN A 7 -3.51 15.64 8.14
N ASN A 8 -3.57 16.97 8.29
CA ASN A 8 -2.82 17.66 9.34
C ASN A 8 -3.36 17.30 10.74
N LYS A 9 -4.69 17.28 10.87
CA LYS A 9 -5.33 16.81 12.10
C LYS A 9 -4.99 15.36 12.41
N TYR A 10 -4.94 14.49 11.37
CA TYR A 10 -4.56 13.08 11.53
C TYR A 10 -3.14 12.92 12.08
N LEU A 11 -2.16 13.61 11.48
CA LEU A 11 -0.76 13.56 11.93
C LEU A 11 -0.66 13.99 13.42
N LYS A 12 -1.25 15.12 13.77
CA LYS A 12 -1.24 15.65 15.13
C LYS A 12 -1.89 14.68 16.13
N THR A 13 -3.15 14.29 15.87
CA THR A 13 -3.92 13.44 16.80
C THR A 13 -3.27 12.06 16.98
N LYS A 14 -2.71 11.50 15.90
CA LYS A 14 -2.04 10.21 15.95
C LYS A 14 -0.75 10.28 16.77
N SER A 15 0.08 11.31 16.55
CA SER A 15 1.31 11.55 17.33
C SER A 15 1.02 11.77 18.83
N GLU A 16 -0.03 12.52 19.16
CA GLU A 16 -0.46 12.75 20.55
C GLU A 16 -0.85 11.43 21.22
N HIS A 17 -1.66 10.60 20.56
CA HIS A 17 -2.09 9.30 21.10
C HIS A 17 -0.95 8.32 21.30
N ILE A 18 0.07 8.34 20.43
CA ILE A 18 1.27 7.53 20.63
C ILE A 18 2.03 7.99 21.87
N ARG A 19 2.21 9.30 22.08
CA ARG A 19 2.85 9.86 23.29
C ARG A 19 2.08 9.51 24.57
N GLU A 20 0.74 9.58 24.55
CA GLU A 20 -0.11 9.14 25.66
C GLU A 20 0.11 7.65 25.99
N ARG A 21 0.20 6.79 24.97
CA ARG A 21 0.49 5.37 25.16
C ARG A 21 1.88 5.13 25.76
N ILE A 22 2.91 5.84 25.29
CA ILE A 22 4.25 5.78 25.89
C ILE A 22 4.18 6.10 27.39
N SER A 23 3.51 7.21 27.74
CA SER A 23 3.36 7.64 29.15
C SER A 23 2.57 6.63 29.98
N LYS A 24 1.47 6.08 29.44
CA LYS A 24 0.62 5.08 30.10
C LYS A 24 1.40 3.82 30.48
N PHE A 25 2.40 3.42 29.69
CA PHE A 25 3.18 2.20 29.87
C PHE A 25 4.56 2.45 30.48
N GLY A 26 4.71 3.46 31.34
CA GLY A 26 5.94 3.67 32.10
C GLY A 26 7.10 4.22 31.29
N GLY A 27 6.84 4.78 30.10
CA GLY A 27 7.84 5.45 29.27
C GLY A 27 8.43 4.60 28.14
N LYS A 28 7.96 3.36 27.92
CA LYS A 28 8.41 2.53 26.79
C LYS A 28 7.24 1.86 26.07
N LEU A 29 7.24 1.94 24.74
CA LEU A 29 6.17 1.40 23.90
C LEU A 29 6.76 0.65 22.70
N TYR A 30 6.40 -0.61 22.53
CA TYR A 30 6.60 -1.39 21.32
C TYR A 30 5.41 -1.20 20.41
N LEU A 31 5.61 -0.53 19.27
CA LEU A 31 4.58 -0.22 18.30
C LEU A 31 4.71 -1.14 17.09
N GLU A 32 3.81 -2.11 16.99
CA GLU A 32 3.68 -2.92 15.79
C GLU A 32 3.13 -2.06 14.66
N PHE A 33 3.92 -1.91 13.60
CA PHE A 33 3.52 -1.10 12.47
C PHE A 33 2.98 -1.98 11.34
N GLY A 34 1.67 -1.99 11.21
CA GLY A 34 0.97 -2.70 10.14
C GLY A 34 0.87 -1.87 8.85
N GLY A 35 0.85 -2.55 7.70
CA GLY A 35 0.69 -1.94 6.41
C GLY A 35 1.92 -1.18 5.90
N LYS A 36 1.74 -0.40 4.84
CA LYS A 36 2.82 0.35 4.18
C LYS A 36 3.14 1.63 4.93
N LEU A 37 4.42 1.84 5.24
CA LEU A 37 4.94 3.09 5.81
C LEU A 37 5.10 4.18 4.75
N PHE A 38 5.45 3.78 3.55
CA PHE A 38 5.62 4.61 2.38
C PHE A 38 4.57 4.23 1.32
N ASP A 39 4.19 5.16 0.50
CA ASP A 39 3.32 4.93 -0.66
C ASP A 39 1.98 4.24 -0.28
N ASP A 40 1.30 4.72 0.78
CA ASP A 40 -0.02 4.20 1.16
C ASP A 40 -1.12 4.72 0.21
N TYR A 41 -1.02 4.28 -1.04
CA TYR A 41 -1.98 4.67 -2.07
C TYR A 41 -3.40 4.16 -1.82
N HIS A 42 -3.58 3.10 -1.00
CA HIS A 42 -4.94 2.66 -0.65
C HIS A 42 -5.61 3.73 0.21
N ALA A 43 -4.96 4.16 1.28
CA ALA A 43 -5.50 5.19 2.16
C ALA A 43 -5.79 6.49 1.39
N SER A 44 -4.88 6.94 0.52
CA SER A 44 -5.08 8.16 -0.27
C SER A 44 -6.23 8.07 -1.28
N ARG A 45 -6.55 6.86 -1.78
CA ARG A 45 -7.68 6.66 -2.68
C ARG A 45 -9.03 6.63 -1.97
N VAL A 46 -9.10 6.10 -0.75
CA VAL A 46 -10.37 6.00 0.00
C VAL A 46 -10.64 7.19 0.91
N LEU A 47 -9.62 7.97 1.21
CA LEU A 47 -9.66 9.16 2.07
C LEU A 47 -9.07 10.35 1.29
N PRO A 48 -9.83 11.02 0.41
CA PRO A 48 -9.35 12.17 -0.35
C PRO A 48 -8.80 13.26 0.57
N GLY A 49 -7.51 13.58 0.41
CA GLY A 49 -6.76 14.47 1.30
C GLY A 49 -5.75 13.75 2.19
N PHE A 50 -5.81 12.41 2.31
CA PHE A 50 -4.77 11.62 2.96
C PHE A 50 -3.52 11.57 2.05
N GLU A 51 -2.39 11.97 2.57
CA GLU A 51 -1.12 11.92 1.82
C GLU A 51 -0.50 10.51 1.94
N PRO A 52 -0.03 9.90 0.81
CA PRO A 52 0.56 8.55 0.83
C PRO A 52 1.68 8.36 1.84
N ASP A 53 2.44 9.43 2.13
CA ASP A 53 3.58 9.44 3.06
C ASP A 53 3.23 9.92 4.47
N SER A 54 1.94 10.06 4.81
CA SER A 54 1.51 10.53 6.14
C SER A 54 2.10 9.73 7.30
N LYS A 55 2.25 8.42 7.13
CA LYS A 55 2.77 7.56 8.20
C LYS A 55 4.24 7.82 8.49
N ILE A 56 5.06 7.98 7.47
CA ILE A 56 6.48 8.32 7.66
C ILE A 56 6.65 9.76 8.13
N THR A 57 5.83 10.69 7.65
CA THR A 57 5.81 12.09 8.11
C THR A 57 5.52 12.17 9.61
N MET A 58 4.52 11.40 10.10
CA MET A 58 4.23 11.29 11.53
C MET A 58 5.44 10.75 12.32
N LEU A 59 6.10 9.70 11.84
CA LEU A 59 7.29 9.16 12.52
C LEU A 59 8.45 10.16 12.55
N ARG A 60 8.58 11.01 11.53
CA ARG A 60 9.58 12.10 11.52
C ARG A 60 9.32 13.12 12.63
N GLU A 61 8.06 13.41 12.99
CA GLU A 61 7.72 14.26 14.13
C GLU A 61 8.12 13.63 15.48
N LEU A 62 8.24 12.30 15.51
CA LEU A 62 8.64 11.53 16.69
C LEU A 62 10.10 11.07 16.62
N LYS A 63 10.92 11.57 15.67
CA LYS A 63 12.25 11.05 15.36
C LYS A 63 13.19 10.96 16.57
N ASP A 64 13.10 11.91 17.50
CA ASP A 64 13.97 11.93 18.68
C ASP A 64 13.54 10.90 19.77
N GLN A 65 12.32 10.39 19.66
CA GLN A 65 11.74 9.40 20.57
C GLN A 65 11.60 8.01 19.93
N ALA A 66 11.69 7.90 18.61
CA ALA A 66 11.46 6.67 17.86
C ALA A 66 12.75 5.97 17.44
N GLU A 67 12.78 4.66 17.59
CA GLU A 67 13.80 3.74 17.11
C GLU A 67 13.13 2.65 16.27
N ILE A 68 13.62 2.42 15.06
CA ILE A 68 13.01 1.51 14.08
C ILE A 68 13.76 0.18 14.12
N ILE A 69 13.00 -0.89 14.27
CA ILE A 69 13.47 -2.27 14.14
C ILE A 69 12.78 -2.85 12.90
N ILE A 70 13.57 -3.35 11.97
CA ILE A 70 13.07 -3.95 10.74
C ILE A 70 13.14 -5.46 10.90
N GLU A 71 12.04 -6.17 10.75
CA GLU A 71 12.06 -7.62 10.79
C GLU A 71 11.85 -8.26 9.43
N ILE A 72 12.39 -9.45 9.26
CA ILE A 72 12.22 -10.28 8.08
C ILE A 72 12.18 -11.76 8.47
N ASN A 73 11.25 -12.51 7.88
CA ASN A 73 11.15 -13.95 8.10
C ASN A 73 12.27 -14.68 7.34
N ALA A 74 13.00 -15.54 8.03
CA ALA A 74 14.09 -16.34 7.45
C ALA A 74 13.62 -17.24 6.30
N GLU A 75 12.38 -17.75 6.36
CA GLU A 75 11.81 -18.51 5.24
C GLU A 75 11.53 -17.65 4.01
N ASP A 76 11.14 -16.37 4.18
CA ASP A 76 10.90 -15.45 3.07
C ASP A 76 12.23 -15.12 2.35
N ILE A 77 13.35 -15.08 3.09
CA ILE A 77 14.70 -14.96 2.51
C ILE A 77 15.04 -16.22 1.71
N GLU A 78 14.85 -17.40 2.29
CA GLU A 78 15.15 -18.69 1.68
C GLU A 78 14.36 -18.89 0.36
N LYS A 79 13.10 -18.46 0.35
CA LYS A 79 12.22 -18.55 -0.83
C LYS A 79 12.41 -17.41 -1.83
N ASN A 80 13.33 -16.49 -1.62
CA ASN A 80 13.51 -15.26 -2.42
C ASN A 80 12.17 -14.54 -2.68
N LYS A 81 11.35 -14.39 -1.63
CA LYS A 81 10.02 -13.80 -1.75
C LYS A 81 10.09 -12.37 -2.27
N VAL A 82 9.35 -12.13 -3.35
CA VAL A 82 9.34 -10.84 -4.04
C VAL A 82 8.18 -9.99 -3.56
N ARG A 83 8.45 -8.71 -3.37
CA ARG A 83 7.45 -7.69 -3.11
C ARG A 83 6.80 -7.27 -4.43
N GLY A 84 5.53 -7.67 -4.63
CA GLY A 84 4.84 -7.55 -5.92
C GLY A 84 4.67 -6.13 -6.46
N ASP A 85 4.63 -5.11 -5.58
CA ASP A 85 4.47 -3.70 -5.99
C ASP A 85 5.80 -3.02 -6.39
N LEU A 86 6.94 -3.57 -5.98
CA LEU A 86 8.28 -3.03 -6.27
C LEU A 86 9.11 -3.97 -7.16
N GLY A 87 8.76 -5.25 -7.23
CA GLY A 87 9.51 -6.25 -8.00
C GLY A 87 10.88 -6.61 -7.42
N ILE A 88 11.15 -6.29 -6.15
CA ILE A 88 12.39 -6.61 -5.43
C ILE A 88 12.14 -7.66 -4.36
N THR A 89 13.17 -8.43 -3.99
CA THR A 89 13.07 -9.41 -2.91
C THR A 89 12.96 -8.73 -1.54
N TYR A 90 12.41 -9.44 -0.55
CA TYR A 90 12.22 -8.89 0.80
C TYR A 90 13.53 -8.54 1.49
N ASP A 91 14.61 -9.30 1.28
CA ASP A 91 15.93 -8.99 1.80
C ASP A 91 16.51 -7.70 1.22
N VAL A 92 16.29 -7.44 -0.08
CA VAL A 92 16.64 -6.16 -0.71
C VAL A 92 15.76 -5.03 -0.19
N ASP A 93 14.47 -5.29 0.05
CA ASP A 93 13.56 -4.28 0.58
C ASP A 93 13.90 -3.87 2.02
N VAL A 94 14.44 -4.77 2.86
CA VAL A 94 14.98 -4.40 4.19
C VAL A 94 16.07 -3.33 4.07
N LEU A 95 16.99 -3.47 3.12
CA LEU A 95 18.07 -2.49 2.91
C LEU A 95 17.49 -1.15 2.41
N ARG A 96 16.55 -1.20 1.45
CA ARG A 96 15.85 -0.02 0.96
C ARG A 96 15.09 0.71 2.09
N LEU A 97 14.42 -0.03 2.97
CA LEU A 97 13.73 0.53 4.13
C LEU A 97 14.70 1.18 5.10
N ALA A 98 15.83 0.53 5.40
CA ALA A 98 16.85 1.07 6.28
C ALA A 98 17.42 2.40 5.75
N ASP A 99 17.76 2.45 4.45
CA ASP A 99 18.24 3.66 3.79
C ASP A 99 17.17 4.76 3.81
N ALA A 100 15.92 4.41 3.51
CA ALA A 100 14.81 5.35 3.53
C ALA A 100 14.60 5.95 4.93
N PHE A 101 14.54 5.13 5.98
CA PHE A 101 14.40 5.63 7.35
C PHE A 101 15.56 6.53 7.76
N THR A 102 16.78 6.14 7.46
CA THR A 102 17.97 6.93 7.74
C THR A 102 17.94 8.28 7.01
N SER A 103 17.50 8.31 5.75
CA SER A 103 17.37 9.55 4.97
C SER A 103 16.34 10.52 5.54
N PHE A 104 15.34 10.01 6.25
CA PHE A 104 14.35 10.81 6.99
C PHE A 104 14.81 11.20 8.40
N GLY A 105 16.04 10.86 8.79
CA GLY A 105 16.61 11.17 10.10
C GLY A 105 16.06 10.28 11.23
N LEU A 106 15.47 9.11 10.90
CA LEU A 106 15.03 8.13 11.87
C LEU A 106 16.17 7.18 12.23
N MET A 107 16.26 6.82 13.51
CA MET A 107 17.23 5.85 13.98
C MET A 107 16.80 4.43 13.64
N VAL A 108 17.62 3.68 12.93
CA VAL A 108 17.45 2.24 12.70
C VAL A 108 18.28 1.49 13.73
N GLY A 109 17.61 0.82 14.68
CA GLY A 109 18.24 0.10 15.81
C GLY A 109 18.75 -1.28 15.43
N GLY A 110 18.22 -1.88 14.37
CA GLY A 110 18.68 -3.17 13.88
C GLY A 110 17.67 -3.93 13.05
N VAL A 111 18.05 -5.16 12.68
CA VAL A 111 17.21 -6.09 11.91
C VAL A 111 16.99 -7.35 12.75
N VAL A 112 15.74 -7.85 12.76
CA VAL A 112 15.38 -9.13 13.38
C VAL A 112 15.12 -10.17 12.30
N LEU A 113 15.84 -11.27 12.35
CA LEU A 113 15.58 -12.46 11.56
C LEU A 113 14.61 -13.36 12.35
N THR A 114 13.34 -13.35 11.97
CA THR A 114 12.30 -14.15 12.63
C THR A 114 12.24 -15.57 12.05
N ARG A 115 11.78 -16.54 12.85
CA ARG A 115 11.76 -17.97 12.52
C ARG A 115 13.13 -18.48 12.03
N PHE A 116 14.18 -17.96 12.66
CA PHE A 116 15.56 -18.33 12.33
C PHE A 116 15.87 -19.73 12.88
N ASP A 117 16.16 -20.66 11.98
CA ASP A 117 16.51 -22.05 12.31
C ASP A 117 17.73 -22.50 11.49
N GLY A 118 18.66 -21.56 11.25
CA GLY A 118 19.92 -21.85 10.55
C GLY A 118 19.79 -22.00 9.03
N GLN A 119 18.71 -21.51 8.41
CA GLN A 119 18.52 -21.53 6.95
C GLN A 119 19.74 -20.90 6.25
N PRO A 120 20.34 -21.57 5.25
CA PRO A 120 21.60 -21.11 4.63
C PRO A 120 21.54 -19.69 4.08
N SER A 121 20.46 -19.31 3.39
CA SER A 121 20.30 -17.95 2.85
C SER A 121 20.14 -16.91 3.96
N ALA A 122 19.43 -17.24 5.05
CA ALA A 122 19.29 -16.36 6.21
C ALA A 122 20.61 -16.15 6.94
N VAL A 123 21.43 -17.20 7.10
CA VAL A 123 22.79 -17.10 7.66
C VAL A 123 23.70 -16.25 6.79
N ALA A 124 23.64 -16.41 5.46
CA ALA A 124 24.40 -15.57 4.52
C ALA A 124 23.95 -14.10 4.59
N TYR A 125 22.64 -13.87 4.70
CA TYR A 125 22.08 -12.54 4.82
C TYR A 125 22.44 -11.86 6.14
N GLU A 126 22.43 -12.58 7.25
CA GLU A 126 22.94 -12.08 8.55
C GLU A 126 24.38 -11.57 8.44
N LYS A 127 25.28 -12.37 7.82
CA LYS A 127 26.67 -11.97 7.58
C LYS A 127 26.75 -10.68 6.74
N LYS A 128 25.93 -10.58 5.69
CA LYS A 128 25.83 -9.39 4.85
C LYS A 128 25.40 -8.17 5.65
N LEU A 129 24.34 -8.27 6.47
CA LEU A 129 23.86 -7.15 7.30
C LEU A 129 24.92 -6.70 8.32
N LYS A 130 25.59 -7.65 8.98
CA LYS A 130 26.70 -7.35 9.92
C LYS A 130 27.88 -6.67 9.23
N ALA A 131 28.22 -7.10 8.00
CA ALA A 131 29.26 -6.46 7.20
C ALA A 131 28.90 -5.03 6.79
N LEU A 132 27.60 -4.71 6.66
CA LEU A 132 27.08 -3.36 6.44
C LEU A 132 26.97 -2.54 7.74
N GLY A 133 27.43 -3.07 8.89
CA GLY A 133 27.41 -2.38 10.18
C GLY A 133 26.08 -2.40 10.90
N MET A 134 25.12 -3.21 10.46
CA MET A 134 23.80 -3.32 11.09
C MET A 134 23.83 -4.30 12.28
N LYS A 135 23.12 -3.96 13.36
CA LYS A 135 22.83 -4.92 14.44
C LYS A 135 21.81 -5.93 13.92
N VAL A 136 22.05 -7.21 14.22
CA VAL A 136 21.16 -8.31 13.81
C VAL A 136 20.81 -9.15 15.02
N TYR A 137 19.52 -9.42 15.18
CA TYR A 137 18.95 -10.22 16.26
C TYR A 137 18.24 -11.44 15.67
N ARG A 138 18.23 -12.56 16.40
CA ARG A 138 17.60 -13.81 15.99
C ARG A 138 16.40 -14.10 16.86
N HIS A 139 15.27 -14.35 16.25
CA HIS A 139 14.08 -14.89 16.90
C HIS A 139 13.77 -16.26 16.31
N PHE A 140 13.63 -17.24 17.17
CA PHE A 140 13.54 -18.64 16.81
C PHE A 140 12.08 -19.11 16.66
N PRO A 141 11.81 -20.20 15.92
CA PRO A 141 10.52 -20.87 15.99
C PRO A 141 10.25 -21.33 17.43
N ILE A 142 9.01 -21.11 17.91
CA ILE A 142 8.58 -21.54 19.23
C ILE A 142 7.58 -22.67 19.05
N GLU A 143 7.88 -23.82 19.63
CA GLU A 143 6.99 -24.98 19.57
C GLU A 143 5.65 -24.68 20.26
N GLY A 144 4.56 -25.16 19.67
CA GLY A 144 3.21 -24.90 20.18
C GLY A 144 2.65 -23.51 19.97
N TYR A 145 3.39 -22.59 19.27
CA TYR A 145 2.88 -21.26 18.97
C TYR A 145 1.69 -21.34 17.96
N PRO A 146 0.58 -20.63 18.20
CA PRO A 146 0.31 -19.67 19.29
C PRO A 146 -0.46 -20.26 20.49
N SER A 147 -0.67 -21.57 20.59
CA SER A 147 -1.62 -22.20 21.51
C SER A 147 -1.04 -22.56 22.88
N ASP A 148 0.21 -22.98 22.96
CA ASP A 148 0.87 -23.32 24.24
C ASP A 148 1.47 -22.07 24.92
N ILE A 149 0.58 -21.28 25.53
CA ILE A 149 0.95 -20.03 26.18
C ILE A 149 2.00 -20.25 27.29
N SER A 150 1.93 -21.38 27.98
CA SER A 150 2.84 -21.66 29.07
C SER A 150 4.28 -21.86 28.60
N HIS A 151 4.45 -22.55 27.48
CA HIS A 151 5.74 -22.71 26.84
C HIS A 151 6.20 -21.45 26.14
N ILE A 152 5.29 -20.79 25.40
CA ILE A 152 5.62 -19.57 24.64
C ILE A 152 6.14 -18.47 25.58
N VAL A 153 5.45 -18.22 26.70
CA VAL A 153 5.82 -17.22 27.71
C VAL A 153 6.70 -17.85 28.78
N SER A 154 7.86 -18.32 28.37
CA SER A 154 8.88 -18.94 29.24
C SER A 154 10.29 -18.64 28.75
N ASP A 155 11.30 -19.02 29.53
CA ASP A 155 12.70 -18.89 29.12
C ASP A 155 13.04 -19.78 27.92
N GLU A 156 12.30 -20.89 27.71
CA GLU A 156 12.44 -21.79 26.58
C GLU A 156 11.66 -21.34 25.33
N GLY A 157 10.69 -20.43 25.50
CA GLY A 157 9.93 -19.79 24.42
C GLY A 157 10.49 -18.41 24.08
N PHE A 158 9.80 -17.35 24.51
CA PHE A 158 10.23 -15.97 24.25
C PHE A 158 11.63 -15.65 24.80
N GLY A 159 12.04 -16.31 25.88
CA GLY A 159 13.37 -16.13 26.49
C GLY A 159 14.52 -16.56 25.59
N LYS A 160 14.31 -17.49 24.64
CA LYS A 160 15.33 -17.90 23.66
C LYS A 160 15.62 -16.85 22.61
N ASN A 161 14.67 -15.99 22.34
CA ASN A 161 14.85 -14.92 21.35
C ASN A 161 15.85 -13.88 21.86
N ASP A 162 16.64 -13.33 20.96
CA ASP A 162 17.56 -12.26 21.33
C ASP A 162 16.79 -11.06 21.89
N TYR A 163 17.31 -10.50 22.98
CA TYR A 163 16.84 -9.20 23.45
C TYR A 163 17.34 -8.10 22.51
N ILE A 164 16.41 -7.27 22.04
CA ILE A 164 16.74 -6.13 21.18
C ILE A 164 17.09 -4.94 22.07
N GLU A 165 18.37 -4.60 22.11
CA GLU A 165 18.83 -3.42 22.85
C GLU A 165 18.34 -2.14 22.18
N THR A 166 17.45 -1.43 22.84
CA THR A 166 16.85 -0.19 22.37
C THR A 166 17.09 0.95 23.35
N THR A 167 17.25 2.16 22.83
CA THR A 167 17.61 3.35 23.61
C THR A 167 16.50 4.38 23.69
N ARG A 168 15.46 4.24 22.85
CA ARG A 168 14.38 5.22 22.75
C ARG A 168 13.06 4.70 23.32
N PRO A 169 12.17 5.59 23.78
CA PRO A 169 10.89 5.21 24.38
C PRO A 169 9.90 4.60 23.40
N LEU A 170 9.97 4.94 22.11
CA LEU A 170 9.12 4.37 21.06
C LEU A 170 9.94 3.42 20.18
N VAL A 171 9.65 2.15 20.29
CA VAL A 171 10.27 1.10 19.44
C VAL A 171 9.27 0.69 18.38
N VAL A 172 9.53 1.05 17.13
CA VAL A 172 8.67 0.74 15.98
C VAL A 172 9.13 -0.54 15.32
N ILE A 173 8.29 -1.57 15.33
CA ILE A 173 8.56 -2.85 14.66
C ILE A 173 7.87 -2.85 13.30
N THR A 174 8.65 -2.91 12.23
CA THR A 174 8.15 -2.90 10.85
C THR A 174 8.79 -4.01 10.01
N ALA A 175 8.26 -4.26 8.80
CA ALA A 175 8.73 -5.32 7.92
C ALA A 175 8.42 -5.03 6.45
N PRO A 176 9.11 -5.69 5.48
CA PRO A 176 8.80 -5.63 4.05
C PRO A 176 7.38 -6.06 3.69
N GLY A 177 6.79 -6.98 4.47
CA GLY A 177 5.46 -7.52 4.17
C GLY A 177 4.75 -8.17 5.36
N PRO A 178 3.54 -8.70 5.13
CA PRO A 178 2.77 -9.40 6.14
C PRO A 178 3.39 -10.76 6.51
N GLY A 179 3.01 -11.28 7.70
CA GLY A 179 3.45 -12.61 8.15
C GLY A 179 4.89 -12.70 8.62
N SER A 180 5.56 -11.55 8.81
CA SER A 180 6.95 -11.48 9.27
C SER A 180 7.15 -11.86 10.74
N GLY A 181 6.13 -11.68 11.61
CA GLY A 181 6.19 -12.01 13.03
C GLY A 181 6.16 -10.82 13.99
N LYS A 182 5.85 -9.60 13.51
CA LYS A 182 5.91 -8.33 14.28
C LYS A 182 5.30 -8.41 15.67
N MET A 183 4.11 -8.99 15.76
CA MET A 183 3.45 -9.18 17.06
C MET A 183 4.26 -10.07 18.00
N ALA A 184 4.74 -11.22 17.52
CA ALA A 184 5.55 -12.13 18.33
C ALA A 184 6.87 -11.46 18.76
N THR A 185 7.47 -10.66 17.91
CA THR A 185 8.66 -9.85 18.25
C THR A 185 8.33 -8.86 19.37
N CYS A 186 7.23 -8.09 19.26
CA CYS A 186 6.81 -7.18 20.32
C CYS A 186 6.60 -7.91 21.66
N LEU A 187 5.86 -9.02 21.66
CA LEU A 187 5.56 -9.80 22.86
C LEU A 187 6.82 -10.41 23.49
N SER A 188 7.73 -10.94 22.67
CA SER A 188 9.02 -11.45 23.13
C SER A 188 9.85 -10.34 23.79
N GLN A 189 9.84 -9.13 23.23
CA GLN A 189 10.54 -8.01 23.85
C GLN A 189 9.86 -7.55 25.16
N LEU A 190 8.53 -7.55 25.23
CA LEU A 190 7.83 -7.30 26.49
C LEU A 190 8.18 -8.32 27.57
N TYR A 191 8.34 -9.60 27.22
CA TYR A 191 8.80 -10.63 28.12
C TYR A 191 10.21 -10.30 28.66
N HIS A 192 11.15 -9.94 27.78
CA HIS A 192 12.50 -9.55 28.18
C HIS A 192 12.53 -8.28 29.03
N GLU A 193 11.72 -7.26 28.71
CA GLU A 193 11.62 -6.03 29.49
C GLU A 193 11.10 -6.33 30.90
N HIS A 194 10.04 -7.13 31.01
CA HIS A 194 9.48 -7.52 32.31
C HIS A 194 10.50 -8.28 33.17
N LYS A 195 11.24 -9.22 32.59
CA LYS A 195 12.33 -9.93 33.28
C LYS A 195 13.44 -8.99 33.79
N ARG A 196 13.63 -7.84 33.15
CA ARG A 196 14.59 -6.80 33.53
C ARG A 196 14.02 -5.74 34.47
N GLY A 197 12.74 -5.87 34.86
CA GLY A 197 12.05 -4.90 35.70
C GLY A 197 11.71 -3.58 34.96
N VAL A 198 11.75 -3.56 33.64
CA VAL A 198 11.38 -2.40 32.81
C VAL A 198 9.91 -2.49 32.46
N GLN A 199 9.17 -1.42 32.77
CA GLN A 199 7.78 -1.29 32.31
C GLN A 199 7.75 -0.91 30.84
N ALA A 200 7.02 -1.69 30.05
CA ALA A 200 6.82 -1.44 28.63
C ALA A 200 5.42 -1.88 28.21
N GLY A 201 4.89 -1.24 27.17
CA GLY A 201 3.59 -1.58 26.59
C GLY A 201 3.69 -1.97 25.13
N TYR A 202 2.57 -2.45 24.63
CA TYR A 202 2.37 -2.79 23.23
C TYR A 202 1.29 -1.88 22.63
N ALA A 203 1.43 -1.54 21.37
CA ALA A 203 0.34 -0.99 20.59
C ALA A 203 0.46 -1.42 19.12
N LYS A 204 -0.68 -1.48 18.43
CA LYS A 204 -0.74 -1.75 17.01
C LYS A 204 -1.10 -0.47 16.26
N PHE A 205 -0.27 -0.07 15.32
CA PHE A 205 -0.57 1.06 14.45
C PHE A 205 -1.58 0.63 13.39
N GLU A 206 -2.74 1.26 13.38
CA GLU A 206 -3.81 0.93 12.45
C GLU A 206 -4.31 2.18 11.71
N THR A 207 -4.69 1.95 10.45
CA THR A 207 -5.40 2.93 9.62
C THR A 207 -6.80 2.41 9.31
N PHE A 208 -6.92 1.14 8.99
CA PHE A 208 -8.16 0.44 8.68
C PHE A 208 -8.27 -0.88 9.46
N PRO A 209 -9.49 -1.40 9.67
CA PRO A 209 -10.77 -0.73 9.45
C PRO A 209 -10.95 0.51 10.33
N VAL A 210 -11.82 1.42 9.92
CA VAL A 210 -12.07 2.65 10.69
C VAL A 210 -13.09 2.34 11.79
N TRP A 211 -12.65 2.36 13.03
CA TRP A 211 -13.40 1.89 14.20
C TRP A 211 -14.77 2.54 14.41
N LYS A 212 -14.87 3.84 14.16
CA LYS A 212 -16.07 4.64 14.40
C LYS A 212 -17.11 4.59 13.30
N LEU A 213 -16.74 4.10 12.12
CA LEU A 213 -17.67 4.00 11.00
C LEU A 213 -18.50 2.71 11.11
N PRO A 214 -19.73 2.70 10.59
CA PRO A 214 -20.53 1.47 10.52
C PRO A 214 -19.82 0.34 9.78
N LEU A 215 -20.17 -0.92 10.11
CA LEU A 215 -19.60 -2.11 9.49
C LEU A 215 -19.65 -2.06 7.94
N ASN A 216 -20.81 -1.67 7.40
CA ASN A 216 -21.04 -1.61 5.96
C ASN A 216 -20.75 -0.22 5.36
N HIS A 217 -20.01 0.63 6.08
CA HIS A 217 -19.59 1.92 5.54
C HIS A 217 -18.64 1.72 4.34
N PRO A 218 -18.80 2.46 3.22
CA PRO A 218 -17.98 2.27 2.02
C PRO A 218 -16.47 2.28 2.29
N VAL A 219 -15.97 3.12 3.19
CA VAL A 219 -14.55 3.15 3.60
C VAL A 219 -14.10 1.81 4.19
N ASN A 220 -14.90 1.19 5.07
CA ASN A 220 -14.59 -0.12 5.64
C ASN A 220 -14.72 -1.25 4.60
N LEU A 221 -15.74 -1.18 3.72
CA LEU A 221 -15.88 -2.13 2.60
C LEU A 221 -14.72 -2.05 1.60
N ALA A 222 -14.19 -0.85 1.34
CA ALA A 222 -13.04 -0.67 0.47
C ALA A 222 -11.76 -1.26 1.07
N TYR A 223 -11.60 -1.25 2.40
CA TYR A 223 -10.50 -1.96 3.06
C TYR A 223 -10.64 -3.49 2.90
N GLU A 224 -11.83 -4.03 3.12
CA GLU A 224 -12.12 -5.45 2.91
C GLU A 224 -11.91 -5.86 1.44
N ALA A 225 -12.21 -4.96 0.50
CA ALA A 225 -11.89 -5.15 -0.92
C ALA A 225 -10.38 -5.15 -1.20
N ALA A 226 -9.60 -4.36 -0.46
CA ALA A 226 -8.14 -4.30 -0.61
C ALA A 226 -7.43 -5.56 -0.07
N THR A 227 -8.09 -6.34 0.78
CA THR A 227 -7.59 -7.57 1.41
C THR A 227 -8.42 -8.80 1.01
N ALA A 228 -9.07 -8.73 -0.15
CA ALA A 228 -9.97 -9.79 -0.61
C ALA A 228 -9.27 -11.15 -0.81
N ASP A 229 -7.98 -11.13 -1.15
CA ASP A 229 -7.10 -12.30 -1.30
C ASP A 229 -6.60 -12.89 0.04
N LEU A 230 -6.75 -12.14 1.14
CA LEU A 230 -6.30 -12.55 2.48
C LEU A 230 -7.42 -13.08 3.37
N ASP A 231 -8.65 -13.16 2.86
CA ASP A 231 -9.86 -13.52 3.61
C ASP A 231 -10.15 -12.65 4.85
N ASP A 232 -9.57 -11.45 4.91
CA ASP A 232 -9.89 -10.48 5.96
C ASP A 232 -11.32 -10.00 5.83
N VAL A 233 -12.08 -10.11 6.92
CA VAL A 233 -13.49 -9.70 7.01
C VAL A 233 -13.63 -8.73 8.18
N ASN A 234 -14.27 -7.59 7.91
CA ASN A 234 -14.61 -6.66 8.98
C ASN A 234 -15.75 -7.21 9.85
N MET A 235 -15.63 -7.02 11.15
CA MET A 235 -16.64 -7.42 12.11
C MET A 235 -16.72 -6.44 13.28
N ILE A 236 -17.85 -6.49 13.99
CA ILE A 236 -17.97 -5.76 15.26
C ILE A 236 -17.09 -6.48 16.28
N ASP A 237 -16.26 -5.72 16.98
CA ASP A 237 -15.43 -6.21 18.08
C ASP A 237 -16.32 -6.57 19.28
N PRO A 238 -16.55 -7.87 19.57
CA PRO A 238 -17.45 -8.30 20.65
C PRO A 238 -16.86 -7.99 22.02
N PHE A 239 -15.54 -8.01 22.17
CA PHE A 239 -14.84 -7.71 23.42
C PHE A 239 -14.96 -6.24 23.77
N HIS A 240 -14.87 -5.35 22.76
CA HIS A 240 -15.05 -3.92 22.97
C HIS A 240 -16.50 -3.58 23.35
N LEU A 241 -17.44 -4.23 22.68
CA LEU A 241 -18.87 -4.07 22.98
C LEU A 241 -19.18 -4.53 24.42
N GLU A 242 -18.64 -5.70 24.84
CA GLU A 242 -18.83 -6.24 26.18
C GLU A 242 -18.18 -5.34 27.25
N ALA A 243 -16.93 -4.90 27.04
CA ALA A 243 -16.18 -4.13 28.01
C ALA A 243 -16.67 -2.68 28.20
N TYR A 244 -17.22 -2.08 27.14
CA TYR A 244 -17.50 -0.61 27.12
C TYR A 244 -18.92 -0.25 26.67
N GLY A 245 -19.75 -1.20 26.24
CA GLY A 245 -21.07 -0.93 25.65
C GLY A 245 -21.01 -0.12 24.36
N LYS A 246 -19.87 -0.09 23.67
CA LYS A 246 -19.63 0.69 22.46
C LYS A 246 -19.27 -0.22 21.29
N THR A 247 -19.86 0.06 20.14
CA THR A 247 -19.51 -0.63 18.90
C THR A 247 -18.19 -0.09 18.37
N SER A 248 -17.29 -1.00 18.00
CA SER A 248 -16.06 -0.72 17.25
C SER A 248 -15.90 -1.76 16.15
N ILE A 249 -15.37 -1.35 14.99
CA ILE A 249 -15.13 -2.26 13.87
C ILE A 249 -13.67 -2.69 13.89
N ASN A 250 -13.46 -3.99 13.81
CA ASN A 250 -12.14 -4.59 13.70
C ASN A 250 -12.19 -5.70 12.62
N TYR A 251 -11.09 -6.35 12.30
CA TYR A 251 -11.13 -7.49 11.39
C TYR A 251 -11.02 -8.82 12.15
N ASN A 252 -11.57 -9.86 11.53
CA ASN A 252 -11.73 -11.18 12.13
C ASN A 252 -10.47 -11.71 12.81
N ARG A 253 -9.31 -11.62 12.16
CA ARG A 253 -8.05 -12.16 12.70
C ARG A 253 -7.64 -11.53 14.05
N ASP A 254 -7.83 -10.22 14.22
CA ASP A 254 -7.50 -9.58 15.49
C ASP A 254 -8.49 -9.95 16.60
N VAL A 255 -9.76 -10.11 16.23
CA VAL A 255 -10.79 -10.56 17.19
C VAL A 255 -10.56 -12.02 17.60
N GLU A 256 -10.27 -12.91 16.66
CA GLU A 256 -10.03 -14.33 16.91
C GLU A 256 -8.78 -14.58 17.74
N VAL A 257 -7.71 -13.81 17.53
CA VAL A 257 -6.45 -13.99 18.25
C VAL A 257 -6.42 -13.31 19.62
N PHE A 258 -7.33 -12.35 19.87
CA PHE A 258 -7.32 -11.55 21.10
C PHE A 258 -7.32 -12.36 22.40
N PRO A 259 -8.12 -13.44 22.59
CA PRO A 259 -8.08 -14.23 23.81
C PRO A 259 -6.69 -14.82 24.11
N VAL A 260 -5.99 -15.28 23.07
CA VAL A 260 -4.63 -15.82 23.18
C VAL A 260 -3.65 -14.71 23.57
N LEU A 261 -3.75 -13.54 22.92
CA LEU A 261 -2.91 -12.39 23.25
C LEU A 261 -3.14 -11.89 24.67
N ASN A 262 -4.39 -11.80 25.08
CA ASN A 262 -4.77 -11.38 26.41
C ASN A 262 -4.14 -12.29 27.48
N ALA A 263 -4.21 -13.61 27.29
CA ALA A 263 -3.58 -14.58 28.18
C ALA A 263 -2.03 -14.50 28.16
N MET A 264 -1.42 -14.16 27.01
CA MET A 264 0.03 -13.90 26.96
C MET A 264 0.40 -12.62 27.75
N PHE A 265 -0.35 -11.52 27.63
CA PHE A 265 -0.12 -10.32 28.44
C PHE A 265 -0.27 -10.60 29.93
N GLU A 266 -1.33 -11.31 30.34
CA GLU A 266 -1.50 -11.73 31.72
C GLU A 266 -0.33 -12.57 32.26
N LYS A 267 0.17 -13.49 31.42
CA LYS A 267 1.31 -14.32 31.78
C LYS A 267 2.63 -13.54 31.87
N ILE A 268 2.84 -12.54 30.99
CA ILE A 268 4.04 -11.70 30.97
C ILE A 268 4.03 -10.71 32.16
N GLN A 269 2.90 -10.01 32.40
CA GLN A 269 2.86 -8.82 33.27
C GLN A 269 1.99 -9.02 34.52
N GLY A 270 1.41 -10.21 34.73
CA GLY A 270 0.49 -10.51 35.83
C GLY A 270 -0.94 -10.03 35.61
N SER A 271 -1.17 -9.15 34.66
CA SER A 271 -2.50 -8.68 34.22
C SER A 271 -2.43 -8.13 32.81
N SER A 272 -3.52 -8.20 32.06
CA SER A 272 -3.60 -7.55 30.75
C SER A 272 -4.07 -6.10 30.87
N PRO A 273 -3.40 -5.14 30.24
CA PRO A 273 -3.86 -3.76 30.18
C PRO A 273 -4.96 -3.54 29.12
N TYR A 274 -5.35 -4.56 28.37
CA TYR A 274 -6.29 -4.49 27.27
C TYR A 274 -7.54 -5.31 27.56
N LYS A 275 -8.71 -4.78 27.21
CA LYS A 275 -10.00 -5.46 27.33
C LYS A 275 -10.55 -5.90 25.96
N SER A 276 -9.96 -5.41 24.87
CA SER A 276 -10.38 -5.70 23.50
C SER A 276 -9.22 -5.54 22.52
N PRO A 277 -9.29 -6.14 21.32
CA PRO A 277 -8.33 -5.84 20.24
C PRO A 277 -8.31 -4.34 19.87
N THR A 278 -9.46 -3.66 19.94
CA THR A 278 -9.54 -2.20 19.74
C THR A 278 -8.66 -1.43 20.74
N ASP A 279 -8.55 -1.87 21.99
CA ASP A 279 -7.69 -1.21 23.00
C ASP A 279 -6.20 -1.33 22.66
N MET A 280 -5.78 -2.38 21.97
CA MET A 280 -4.39 -2.55 21.55
C MET A 280 -4.00 -1.60 20.42
N GLY A 281 -4.97 -1.23 19.59
CA GLY A 281 -4.73 -0.40 18.41
C GLY A 281 -4.59 1.09 18.71
N VAL A 282 -3.98 1.80 17.78
CA VAL A 282 -4.02 3.27 17.66
C VAL A 282 -4.59 3.60 16.29
N ASN A 283 -5.88 3.98 16.24
CA ASN A 283 -6.59 4.30 15.00
C ASN A 283 -7.33 5.64 15.14
N MET A 284 -6.84 6.67 14.45
CA MET A 284 -7.37 8.03 14.55
C MET A 284 -8.11 8.49 13.29
N VAL A 285 -8.23 7.63 12.27
CA VAL A 285 -8.82 7.99 10.97
C VAL A 285 -10.24 8.55 11.10
N GLY A 286 -11.10 7.86 11.84
CA GLY A 286 -12.51 8.28 11.99
C GLY A 286 -12.73 9.62 12.68
N PHE A 287 -11.68 10.21 13.30
CA PHE A 287 -11.73 11.54 13.90
C PHE A 287 -11.31 12.66 12.93
N CYS A 288 -10.78 12.27 11.75
CA CYS A 288 -10.15 13.17 10.79
C CYS A 288 -10.88 13.21 9.45
N ILE A 289 -11.99 12.47 9.30
CA ILE A 289 -12.91 12.60 8.18
C ILE A 289 -13.64 13.95 8.32
N SER A 290 -13.51 14.81 7.32
CA SER A 290 -14.11 16.14 7.25
C SER A 290 -15.33 16.20 6.31
N ASP A 291 -15.36 15.33 5.29
CA ASP A 291 -16.48 15.15 4.37
C ASP A 291 -16.67 13.66 4.10
N ASP A 292 -17.69 13.10 4.74
CA ASP A 292 -17.99 11.68 4.68
C ASP A 292 -18.48 11.24 3.29
N GLU A 293 -19.24 12.09 2.60
CA GLU A 293 -19.75 11.81 1.26
C GLU A 293 -18.61 11.68 0.25
N ALA A 294 -17.60 12.56 0.33
CA ALA A 294 -16.40 12.48 -0.51
C ALA A 294 -15.61 11.19 -0.24
N CYS A 295 -15.48 10.77 1.02
CA CYS A 295 -14.84 9.50 1.38
C CYS A 295 -15.65 8.29 0.91
N CYS A 296 -16.98 8.34 1.01
CA CYS A 296 -17.86 7.29 0.51
C CYS A 296 -17.72 7.10 -1.00
N GLU A 297 -17.77 8.18 -1.78
CA GLU A 297 -17.65 8.10 -3.24
C GLU A 297 -16.27 7.59 -3.68
N ALA A 298 -15.20 8.11 -3.10
CA ALA A 298 -13.85 7.64 -3.36
C ALA A 298 -13.68 6.14 -3.02
N SER A 299 -14.29 5.69 -1.92
CA SER A 299 -14.25 4.29 -1.51
C SER A 299 -15.02 3.37 -2.46
N LYS A 300 -16.16 3.81 -2.99
CA LYS A 300 -16.92 3.09 -4.00
C LYS A 300 -16.09 2.91 -5.29
N GLN A 301 -15.41 3.96 -5.73
CA GLN A 301 -14.50 3.89 -6.89
C GLN A 301 -13.31 2.94 -6.62
N GLU A 302 -12.76 2.91 -5.40
CA GLU A 302 -11.70 1.95 -5.05
C GLU A 302 -12.20 0.50 -5.05
N ILE A 303 -13.44 0.21 -4.62
CA ILE A 303 -14.02 -1.13 -4.68
C ILE A 303 -14.12 -1.60 -6.14
N ILE A 304 -14.63 -0.75 -7.05
CA ILE A 304 -14.70 -1.05 -8.48
C ILE A 304 -13.29 -1.26 -9.06
N ARG A 305 -12.32 -0.44 -8.66
CA ARG A 305 -10.93 -0.58 -9.10
C ARG A 305 -10.32 -1.92 -8.66
N ARG A 306 -10.60 -2.37 -7.43
CA ARG A 306 -10.15 -3.68 -6.93
C ARG A 306 -10.78 -4.83 -7.68
N TYR A 307 -12.04 -4.71 -8.06
CA TYR A 307 -12.72 -5.70 -8.89
C TYR A 307 -12.04 -5.88 -10.24
N TYR A 308 -11.77 -4.79 -10.97
CA TYR A 308 -11.02 -4.86 -12.23
C TYR A 308 -9.60 -5.39 -12.06
N GLN A 309 -8.93 -5.02 -10.96
CA GLN A 309 -7.61 -5.54 -10.65
C GLN A 309 -7.65 -7.07 -10.48
N ALA A 310 -8.61 -7.62 -9.74
CA ALA A 310 -8.76 -9.06 -9.54
C ALA A 310 -9.08 -9.81 -10.84
N LEU A 311 -9.90 -9.22 -11.73
CA LEU A 311 -10.17 -9.78 -13.06
C LEU A 311 -8.89 -9.83 -13.91
N CYS A 312 -8.10 -8.76 -13.92
CA CYS A 312 -6.82 -8.70 -14.63
C CYS A 312 -5.79 -9.68 -14.04
N ASP A 313 -5.72 -9.81 -12.72
CA ASP A 313 -4.81 -10.74 -12.05
C ASP A 313 -5.18 -12.20 -12.36
N LYS A 314 -6.48 -12.53 -12.38
CA LYS A 314 -6.94 -13.83 -12.87
C LYS A 314 -6.52 -14.07 -14.34
N ARG A 315 -6.67 -13.06 -15.20
CA ARG A 315 -6.24 -13.16 -16.62
C ARG A 315 -4.75 -13.36 -16.77
N ARG A 316 -3.95 -12.79 -15.85
CA ARG A 316 -2.48 -12.98 -15.78
C ARG A 316 -2.05 -14.31 -15.15
N GLY A 317 -2.99 -15.10 -14.62
CA GLY A 317 -2.71 -16.35 -13.90
C GLY A 317 -2.25 -16.16 -12.44
N ASN A 318 -2.40 -14.96 -11.88
CA ASN A 318 -1.94 -14.59 -10.53
C ASN A 318 -3.09 -14.51 -9.50
N GLY A 319 -4.33 -14.73 -9.89
CA GLY A 319 -5.51 -14.58 -9.04
C GLY A 319 -6.52 -15.72 -9.21
N GLY A 320 -7.48 -15.78 -8.29
CA GLY A 320 -8.52 -16.80 -8.25
C GLY A 320 -9.95 -16.24 -8.23
N ASP A 321 -10.93 -17.13 -8.47
CA ASP A 321 -12.36 -16.79 -8.47
C ASP A 321 -12.89 -16.37 -7.10
N GLN A 322 -12.24 -16.78 -6.00
CA GLN A 322 -12.66 -16.45 -4.65
C GLN A 322 -12.61 -14.94 -4.39
N ALA A 323 -11.48 -14.29 -4.73
CA ALA A 323 -11.32 -12.85 -4.58
C ALA A 323 -12.36 -12.08 -5.43
N ILE A 324 -12.59 -12.53 -6.66
CA ILE A 324 -13.59 -11.90 -7.56
C ILE A 324 -14.99 -11.98 -6.95
N ARG A 325 -15.42 -13.17 -6.50
CA ARG A 325 -16.75 -13.35 -5.86
C ARG A 325 -16.92 -12.50 -4.61
N LYS A 326 -15.85 -12.39 -3.81
CA LYS A 326 -15.85 -11.52 -2.62
C LYS A 326 -16.04 -10.06 -3.01
N LEU A 327 -15.34 -9.59 -4.05
CA LEU A 327 -15.45 -8.23 -4.55
C LEU A 327 -16.83 -7.93 -5.14
N GLU A 328 -17.47 -8.89 -5.84
CA GLU A 328 -18.85 -8.77 -6.31
C GLU A 328 -19.84 -8.59 -5.14
N LEU A 329 -19.65 -9.35 -4.05
CA LEU A 329 -20.45 -9.20 -2.84
C LEU A 329 -20.25 -7.83 -2.18
N LEU A 330 -19.00 -7.33 -2.15
CA LEU A 330 -18.68 -6.01 -1.59
C LEU A 330 -19.24 -4.88 -2.45
N MET A 331 -19.19 -4.98 -3.78
CA MET A 331 -19.86 -4.06 -4.70
C MET A 331 -21.37 -4.00 -4.42
N LYS A 332 -22.02 -5.17 -4.26
CA LYS A 332 -23.44 -5.24 -3.91
C LYS A 332 -23.75 -4.60 -2.55
N LYS A 333 -22.90 -4.83 -1.52
CA LYS A 333 -23.05 -4.21 -0.19
C LYS A 333 -22.86 -2.69 -0.27
N ALA A 334 -21.91 -2.22 -1.08
CA ALA A 334 -21.66 -0.79 -1.30
C ALA A 334 -22.68 -0.11 -2.21
N GLY A 335 -23.57 -0.89 -2.86
CA GLY A 335 -24.55 -0.38 -3.80
C GLY A 335 -23.95 0.20 -5.08
N VAL A 336 -22.86 -0.43 -5.58
CA VAL A 336 -22.16 0.04 -6.79
C VAL A 336 -22.04 -1.06 -7.84
N THR A 337 -21.91 -0.60 -9.09
CA THR A 337 -21.70 -1.43 -10.28
C THR A 337 -20.55 -0.87 -11.10
N ILE A 338 -20.10 -1.58 -12.12
CA ILE A 338 -19.10 -1.08 -13.07
C ILE A 338 -19.55 0.18 -13.83
N ALA A 339 -20.87 0.39 -13.98
CA ALA A 339 -21.43 1.56 -14.64
C ALA A 339 -21.23 2.87 -13.83
N ASP A 340 -20.98 2.75 -12.53
CA ASP A 340 -20.67 3.89 -11.65
C ASP A 340 -19.22 4.42 -11.84
N ARG A 341 -18.47 3.83 -12.79
CA ARG A 341 -17.21 4.35 -13.29
C ARG A 341 -17.37 4.79 -14.76
N PRO A 342 -17.70 6.07 -15.03
CA PRO A 342 -18.15 6.52 -16.34
C PRO A 342 -17.14 6.31 -17.48
N CYS A 343 -15.84 6.32 -17.19
CA CYS A 343 -14.80 6.05 -18.19
C CYS A 343 -14.87 4.62 -18.76
N VAL A 344 -15.46 3.65 -18.06
CA VAL A 344 -15.63 2.26 -18.55
C VAL A 344 -16.52 2.23 -19.78
N GLN A 345 -17.71 2.85 -19.70
CA GLN A 345 -18.63 2.88 -20.84
C GLN A 345 -18.02 3.64 -22.04
N ALA A 346 -17.35 4.76 -21.77
CA ALA A 346 -16.72 5.57 -22.82
C ALA A 346 -15.61 4.81 -23.56
N VAL A 347 -14.81 4.02 -22.83
CA VAL A 347 -13.77 3.18 -23.44
C VAL A 347 -14.35 2.11 -24.31
N ASN A 348 -15.35 1.36 -23.81
CA ASN A 348 -15.96 0.26 -24.54
C ASN A 348 -16.61 0.74 -25.83
N LEU A 349 -17.34 1.86 -25.77
CA LEU A 349 -17.93 2.49 -26.95
C LEU A 349 -16.85 2.94 -27.95
N LYS A 350 -15.76 3.57 -27.47
CA LYS A 350 -14.67 4.03 -28.35
C LYS A 350 -13.93 2.87 -29.01
N ALA A 351 -13.66 1.79 -28.26
CA ALA A 351 -13.01 0.60 -28.79
C ALA A 351 -13.87 -0.10 -29.86
N GLU A 352 -15.19 -0.23 -29.60
CA GLU A 352 -16.14 -0.78 -30.57
C GLU A 352 -16.23 0.05 -31.85
N GLN A 353 -16.36 1.38 -31.73
CA GLN A 353 -16.44 2.28 -32.89
C GLN A 353 -15.19 2.28 -33.77
N THR A 354 -14.01 2.08 -33.15
CA THR A 354 -12.74 2.21 -33.88
C THR A 354 -12.11 0.88 -34.25
N GLY A 355 -12.57 -0.23 -33.65
CA GLY A 355 -11.94 -1.55 -33.80
C GLY A 355 -10.51 -1.62 -33.23
N ALA A 356 -10.10 -0.66 -32.41
CA ALA A 356 -8.75 -0.54 -31.83
C ALA A 356 -8.85 -0.37 -30.31
N PRO A 357 -7.82 -0.77 -29.56
CA PRO A 357 -7.75 -0.50 -28.12
C PRO A 357 -7.95 0.99 -27.84
N ALA A 358 -8.70 1.27 -26.76
CA ALA A 358 -9.04 2.61 -26.34
C ALA A 358 -8.76 2.82 -24.85
N ALA A 359 -8.63 4.07 -24.45
CA ALA A 359 -8.56 4.49 -23.06
C ALA A 359 -9.39 5.76 -22.85
N ALA A 360 -9.92 5.95 -21.65
CA ALA A 360 -10.66 7.15 -21.29
C ALA A 360 -10.31 7.59 -19.86
N ILE A 361 -10.39 8.88 -19.61
CA ILE A 361 -10.18 9.51 -18.31
C ILE A 361 -11.34 10.44 -18.01
N GLN A 362 -11.77 10.48 -16.75
CA GLN A 362 -12.73 11.44 -16.27
C GLN A 362 -12.01 12.63 -15.63
N MET A 363 -12.26 13.81 -16.13
CA MET A 363 -11.74 15.07 -15.62
C MET A 363 -12.55 15.56 -14.40
N GLU A 364 -12.02 16.48 -13.63
CA GLU A 364 -12.68 17.01 -12.41
C GLU A 364 -14.02 17.72 -12.70
N ASP A 365 -14.16 18.29 -13.86
CA ASP A 365 -15.43 18.91 -14.33
C ASP A 365 -16.47 17.89 -14.84
N GLY A 366 -16.14 16.58 -14.74
CA GLY A 366 -17.00 15.49 -15.21
C GLY A 366 -16.84 15.16 -16.70
N LYS A 367 -16.06 15.93 -17.47
CA LYS A 367 -15.82 15.64 -18.89
C LYS A 367 -14.99 14.36 -19.05
N ILE A 368 -15.39 13.53 -20.01
CA ILE A 368 -14.66 12.31 -20.35
C ILE A 368 -13.87 12.55 -21.64
N LEU A 369 -12.55 12.36 -21.56
CA LEU A 369 -11.65 12.40 -22.69
C LEU A 369 -11.25 10.98 -23.06
N THR A 370 -11.07 10.72 -24.37
CA THR A 370 -10.72 9.40 -24.88
C THR A 370 -9.46 9.46 -25.74
N GLY A 371 -8.72 8.35 -25.78
CA GLY A 371 -7.65 8.07 -26.71
C GLY A 371 -7.83 6.70 -27.32
N LYS A 372 -7.28 6.45 -28.49
CA LYS A 372 -7.26 5.15 -29.15
C LYS A 372 -5.86 4.81 -29.63
N THR A 373 -5.57 3.53 -29.77
CA THR A 373 -4.35 3.08 -30.43
C THR A 373 -4.31 3.56 -31.87
N SER A 374 -3.19 4.11 -32.29
CA SER A 374 -2.85 4.55 -33.65
C SER A 374 -1.60 3.78 -34.13
N PRO A 375 -1.18 3.94 -35.38
CA PRO A 375 0.07 3.32 -35.85
C PRO A 375 1.31 3.74 -35.07
N LEU A 376 1.26 4.86 -34.34
CA LEU A 376 2.40 5.45 -33.63
C LEU A 376 2.25 5.39 -32.10
N LEU A 377 1.04 5.57 -31.58
CA LEU A 377 0.78 5.77 -30.17
C LEU A 377 -0.14 4.68 -29.60
N GLY A 378 0.21 4.13 -28.44
CA GLY A 378 -0.74 3.36 -27.66
C GLY A 378 -1.92 4.21 -27.17
N ALA A 379 -3.03 3.57 -26.84
CA ALA A 379 -4.27 4.24 -26.43
C ALA A 379 -4.08 5.22 -25.26
N THR A 380 -3.31 4.82 -24.25
CA THR A 380 -2.99 5.64 -23.06
C THR A 380 -2.06 6.80 -23.39
N SER A 381 -1.11 6.60 -24.31
CA SER A 381 -0.23 7.66 -24.80
C SER A 381 -1.00 8.73 -25.58
N ALA A 382 -1.90 8.31 -26.48
CA ALA A 382 -2.79 9.21 -27.21
C ALA A 382 -3.74 9.96 -26.24
N LEU A 383 -4.30 9.24 -25.25
CA LEU A 383 -5.15 9.84 -24.22
C LEU A 383 -4.40 10.91 -23.41
N LEU A 384 -3.17 10.63 -22.98
CA LEU A 384 -2.37 11.59 -22.19
C LEU A 384 -2.17 12.89 -22.95
N LEU A 385 -1.82 12.83 -24.23
CA LEU A 385 -1.67 14.04 -25.06
C LEU A 385 -2.98 14.80 -25.22
N ASN A 386 -4.10 14.10 -25.43
CA ASN A 386 -5.43 14.74 -25.52
C ASN A 386 -5.82 15.44 -24.21
N VAL A 387 -5.52 14.82 -23.06
CA VAL A 387 -5.76 15.41 -21.74
C VAL A 387 -4.92 16.68 -21.54
N LEU A 388 -3.64 16.63 -21.91
CA LEU A 388 -2.75 17.78 -21.77
C LEU A 388 -3.16 18.94 -22.68
N LYS A 389 -3.59 18.67 -23.93
CA LYS A 389 -4.21 19.68 -24.81
C LYS A 389 -5.45 20.30 -24.16
N TYR A 390 -6.34 19.46 -23.61
CA TYR A 390 -7.53 19.95 -22.93
C TYR A 390 -7.21 20.86 -21.74
N LEU A 391 -6.27 20.47 -20.88
CA LEU A 391 -5.87 21.26 -19.71
C LEU A 391 -5.17 22.57 -20.04
N THR A 392 -4.56 22.66 -21.22
CA THR A 392 -3.86 23.88 -21.70
C THR A 392 -4.67 24.72 -22.65
N GLY A 393 -5.84 24.20 -23.10
CA GLY A 393 -6.67 24.88 -24.12
C GLY A 393 -6.04 24.88 -25.51
N VAL A 394 -5.08 24.00 -25.78
CA VAL A 394 -4.48 23.85 -27.10
C VAL A 394 -5.45 23.11 -28.03
N ASP A 395 -5.60 23.62 -29.26
CA ASP A 395 -6.48 23.01 -30.26
C ASP A 395 -6.04 21.59 -30.63
N ASP A 396 -7.00 20.71 -30.90
CA ASP A 396 -6.75 19.29 -31.20
C ASP A 396 -5.90 19.09 -32.47
N SER A 397 -5.89 20.05 -33.40
CA SER A 397 -5.08 20.03 -34.63
C SER A 397 -3.59 20.31 -34.41
N VAL A 398 -3.20 20.83 -33.22
CA VAL A 398 -1.83 21.18 -32.91
C VAL A 398 -1.10 19.95 -32.36
N ASP A 399 0.01 19.54 -32.96
CA ASP A 399 0.85 18.50 -32.45
C ASP A 399 1.78 19.02 -31.35
N LEU A 400 1.63 18.50 -30.12
CA LEU A 400 2.51 18.83 -28.97
C LEU A 400 3.94 18.31 -29.13
N ILE A 401 4.13 17.32 -29.99
CA ILE A 401 5.43 16.70 -30.27
C ILE A 401 5.57 16.58 -31.78
N SER A 402 6.56 17.25 -32.36
CA SER A 402 6.78 17.21 -33.81
C SER A 402 7.33 15.86 -34.28
N SER A 403 7.09 15.51 -35.54
CA SER A 403 7.65 14.33 -36.19
C SER A 403 9.17 14.32 -36.16
N THR A 404 9.82 15.48 -36.20
CA THR A 404 11.29 15.61 -36.09
C THR A 404 11.86 15.07 -34.77
N ILE A 405 11.03 14.95 -33.72
CA ILE A 405 11.40 14.33 -32.44
C ILE A 405 10.96 12.86 -32.40
N ILE A 406 9.78 12.56 -32.91
CA ILE A 406 9.20 11.20 -32.87
C ILE A 406 9.94 10.23 -33.79
N ASP A 407 10.19 10.62 -35.04
CA ASP A 407 10.76 9.74 -36.07
C ASP A 407 12.13 9.16 -35.65
N PRO A 408 13.08 9.95 -35.10
CA PRO A 408 14.34 9.41 -34.61
C PRO A 408 14.20 8.40 -33.46
N ILE A 409 13.20 8.61 -32.58
CA ILE A 409 12.92 7.68 -31.46
C ILE A 409 12.41 6.34 -32.00
N MET A 410 11.48 6.38 -32.96
CA MET A 410 10.93 5.19 -33.59
C MET A 410 12.00 4.45 -34.43
N ASP A 411 12.81 5.18 -35.16
CA ASP A 411 13.95 4.63 -35.91
C ASP A 411 14.92 3.90 -34.97
N MET A 412 15.25 4.49 -33.85
CA MET A 412 16.11 3.86 -32.84
C MET A 412 15.49 2.58 -32.28
N LYS A 413 14.19 2.59 -31.94
CA LYS A 413 13.47 1.41 -31.42
C LYS A 413 13.53 0.25 -32.41
N VAL A 414 13.22 0.50 -33.67
CA VAL A 414 13.16 -0.55 -34.71
C VAL A 414 14.56 -0.99 -35.09
N LYS A 415 15.46 -0.06 -35.44
CA LYS A 415 16.78 -0.40 -36.04
C LYS A 415 17.79 -0.95 -35.03
N TYR A 416 17.75 -0.48 -33.77
CA TYR A 416 18.81 -0.78 -32.78
C TYR A 416 18.33 -1.51 -31.53
N LEU A 417 17.06 -1.35 -31.12
CA LEU A 417 16.54 -1.99 -29.90
C LEU A 417 15.69 -3.25 -30.18
N GLY A 418 15.60 -3.67 -31.45
CA GLY A 418 14.96 -4.91 -31.86
C GLY A 418 13.43 -4.91 -31.68
N SER A 419 12.81 -3.74 -31.66
CA SER A 419 11.35 -3.63 -31.72
C SER A 419 10.87 -3.96 -33.14
N ASP A 420 9.66 -4.54 -33.25
CA ASP A 420 9.04 -4.76 -34.57
C ASP A 420 8.50 -3.42 -35.14
N ASP A 421 8.23 -3.43 -36.47
CA ASP A 421 7.72 -2.23 -37.17
C ASP A 421 6.32 -1.78 -36.67
N SER A 422 5.63 -2.62 -35.90
CA SER A 422 4.36 -2.31 -35.25
C SER A 422 4.50 -1.79 -33.82
N SER A 423 5.72 -1.49 -33.39
CA SER A 423 6.01 -1.01 -32.04
C SER A 423 5.41 0.37 -31.82
N LEU A 424 4.62 0.51 -30.75
CA LEU A 424 4.01 1.77 -30.36
C LEU A 424 4.87 2.53 -29.36
N MET A 425 4.74 3.84 -29.27
CA MET A 425 5.35 4.62 -28.21
C MET A 425 4.60 4.43 -26.89
N HIS A 426 5.35 4.06 -25.86
CA HIS A 426 4.88 3.94 -24.48
C HIS A 426 4.80 5.30 -23.80
N LEU A 427 4.06 5.37 -22.67
CA LEU A 427 3.89 6.60 -21.91
C LEU A 427 5.20 7.27 -21.47
N ASN A 428 6.19 6.49 -21.06
CA ASN A 428 7.51 7.03 -20.67
C ASN A 428 8.24 7.67 -21.85
N GLU A 429 8.15 7.09 -23.06
CA GLU A 429 8.77 7.61 -24.28
C GLU A 429 8.08 8.91 -24.72
N ILE A 430 6.75 8.96 -24.64
CA ILE A 430 5.97 10.18 -24.91
C ILE A 430 6.33 11.30 -23.92
N LEU A 431 6.48 11.01 -22.62
CA LEU A 431 6.88 12.02 -21.65
C LEU A 431 8.29 12.56 -21.89
N ILE A 432 9.23 11.70 -22.31
CA ILE A 432 10.58 12.12 -22.70
C ILE A 432 10.52 12.98 -23.97
N ALA A 433 9.78 12.54 -24.99
CA ALA A 433 9.63 13.30 -26.24
C ALA A 433 8.96 14.66 -26.00
N LEU A 434 7.95 14.71 -25.14
CA LEU A 434 7.28 15.96 -24.74
C LEU A 434 8.25 16.89 -23.96
N SER A 435 9.11 16.33 -23.12
CA SER A 435 10.14 17.08 -22.41
C SER A 435 11.16 17.69 -23.37
N ILE A 436 11.53 16.97 -24.42
CA ILE A 436 12.42 17.53 -25.46
C ILE A 436 11.71 18.63 -26.24
N ALA A 437 10.45 18.40 -26.65
CA ALA A 437 9.64 19.41 -27.36
C ALA A 437 9.49 20.70 -26.55
N SER A 438 9.33 20.61 -25.24
CA SER A 438 9.10 21.75 -24.34
C SER A 438 10.26 22.76 -24.31
N VAL A 439 11.44 22.39 -24.79
CA VAL A 439 12.59 23.31 -24.88
C VAL A 439 12.38 24.40 -25.93
N THR A 440 11.59 24.11 -26.99
CA THR A 440 11.42 25.00 -28.15
C THR A 440 9.96 25.31 -28.46
N ASP A 441 9.02 24.62 -27.87
CA ASP A 441 7.58 24.77 -28.09
C ASP A 441 6.86 25.16 -26.79
N GLU A 442 6.21 26.31 -26.78
CA GLU A 442 5.50 26.86 -25.63
C GLU A 442 4.27 26.01 -25.24
N ASN A 443 3.59 25.39 -26.20
CA ASN A 443 2.44 24.50 -25.92
C ASN A 443 2.90 23.23 -25.22
N ALA A 444 4.01 22.62 -25.67
CA ALA A 444 4.61 21.48 -25.01
C ALA A 444 5.10 21.81 -23.58
N ALA A 445 5.69 23.01 -23.38
CA ALA A 445 6.10 23.49 -22.06
C ALA A 445 4.89 23.67 -21.12
N ALA A 446 3.81 24.29 -21.62
CA ALA A 446 2.57 24.44 -20.87
C ALA A 446 1.95 23.06 -20.51
N ALA A 447 1.98 22.11 -21.44
CA ALA A 447 1.48 20.75 -21.25
C ALA A 447 2.22 20.01 -20.11
N ILE A 448 3.56 20.09 -20.05
CA ILE A 448 4.34 19.52 -18.96
C ILE A 448 3.95 20.12 -17.61
N GLY A 449 3.72 21.43 -17.55
CA GLY A 449 3.28 22.13 -16.35
C GLY A 449 1.96 21.61 -15.77
N LYS A 450 1.14 20.91 -16.60
CA LYS A 450 -0.16 20.35 -16.21
C LYS A 450 -0.11 18.91 -15.71
N LEU A 451 1.03 18.23 -15.76
CA LEU A 451 1.13 16.82 -15.33
C LEU A 451 0.70 16.59 -13.88
N GLY A 452 0.92 17.57 -13.00
CA GLY A 452 0.51 17.48 -11.58
C GLY A 452 -1.02 17.46 -11.39
N GLU A 453 -1.81 17.99 -12.33
CA GLU A 453 -3.27 18.03 -12.29
C GLU A 453 -3.92 16.66 -12.60
N LEU A 454 -3.12 15.69 -13.06
CA LEU A 454 -3.59 14.33 -13.36
C LEU A 454 -3.73 13.45 -12.10
N ARG A 455 -3.17 13.89 -10.98
CA ARG A 455 -3.17 13.10 -9.74
C ARG A 455 -4.59 12.90 -9.22
N GLY A 456 -4.92 11.63 -8.94
CA GLY A 456 -6.22 11.23 -8.40
C GLY A 456 -7.31 11.03 -9.44
N LEU A 457 -7.07 11.36 -10.73
CA LEU A 457 -8.04 11.10 -11.79
C LEU A 457 -8.20 9.62 -12.08
N ASP A 458 -9.39 9.23 -12.51
CA ASP A 458 -9.75 7.87 -12.86
C ASP A 458 -9.62 7.61 -14.35
N ILE A 459 -8.79 6.62 -14.71
CA ILE A 459 -8.61 6.14 -16.09
C ILE A 459 -9.10 4.70 -16.24
N HIS A 460 -9.64 4.38 -17.41
CA HIS A 460 -9.93 3.01 -17.82
C HIS A 460 -9.32 2.70 -19.19
N SER A 461 -8.84 1.47 -19.37
CA SER A 461 -8.30 0.96 -20.64
C SER A 461 -9.08 -0.28 -21.09
N SER A 462 -9.36 -0.40 -22.38
CA SER A 462 -10.02 -1.58 -22.96
C SER A 462 -9.16 -2.81 -22.99
N VAL A 463 -7.86 -2.70 -22.65
CA VAL A 463 -6.90 -3.80 -22.61
C VAL A 463 -5.98 -3.67 -21.40
N ILE A 464 -5.40 -4.79 -20.97
CA ILE A 464 -4.34 -4.83 -19.96
C ILE A 464 -3.12 -4.10 -20.51
N LEU A 465 -2.63 -3.12 -19.75
CA LEU A 465 -1.47 -2.33 -20.14
C LEU A 465 -0.15 -3.06 -19.88
N SER A 466 0.92 -2.57 -20.54
CA SER A 466 2.29 -2.97 -20.21
C SER A 466 2.65 -2.53 -18.80
N LYS A 467 3.60 -3.25 -18.16
CA LYS A 467 4.11 -2.84 -16.83
C LYS A 467 4.76 -1.46 -16.84
N ILE A 468 5.28 -1.03 -18.00
CA ILE A 468 5.87 0.30 -18.18
C ILE A 468 4.78 1.36 -18.05
N ASP A 469 3.71 1.22 -18.82
CA ASP A 469 2.61 2.19 -18.82
C ASP A 469 1.85 2.20 -17.49
N GLU A 470 1.58 1.02 -16.90
CA GLU A 470 1.03 0.92 -15.54
C GLU A 470 1.91 1.66 -14.52
N GLY A 471 3.24 1.49 -14.63
CA GLY A 471 4.21 2.15 -13.75
C GLY A 471 4.23 3.67 -13.89
N VAL A 472 4.11 4.19 -15.12
CA VAL A 472 4.04 5.64 -15.36
C VAL A 472 2.77 6.23 -14.80
N LEU A 473 1.59 5.63 -15.09
CA LEU A 473 0.31 6.09 -14.56
C LEU A 473 0.29 6.10 -13.02
N LYS A 474 0.86 5.07 -12.40
CA LYS A 474 1.00 5.01 -10.95
C LYS A 474 1.87 6.14 -10.38
N LYS A 475 3.01 6.47 -11.05
CA LYS A 475 3.89 7.58 -10.64
C LYS A 475 3.23 8.94 -10.81
N LEU A 476 2.39 9.11 -11.82
CA LEU A 476 1.54 10.29 -12.00
C LEU A 476 0.39 10.36 -10.99
N GLY A 477 0.16 9.30 -10.21
CA GLY A 477 -0.91 9.24 -9.22
C GLY A 477 -2.30 9.00 -9.81
N ILE A 478 -2.38 8.48 -11.04
CA ILE A 478 -3.64 8.19 -11.76
C ILE A 478 -4.18 6.81 -11.31
N ASN A 479 -5.49 6.70 -11.13
CA ASN A 479 -6.17 5.47 -10.71
C ASN A 479 -6.58 4.63 -11.92
N LEU A 480 -5.74 3.68 -12.29
CA LEU A 480 -5.96 2.81 -13.45
C LEU A 480 -6.92 1.65 -13.17
N THR A 481 -7.80 1.38 -14.14
CA THR A 481 -8.52 0.13 -14.33
C THR A 481 -8.39 -0.34 -15.78
N CYS A 482 -8.47 -1.67 -16.00
CA CYS A 482 -8.39 -2.26 -17.34
C CYS A 482 -9.44 -3.36 -17.51
N GLU A 483 -9.95 -3.53 -18.73
CA GLU A 483 -10.65 -4.75 -19.10
C GLU A 483 -9.68 -5.94 -19.06
N PRO A 484 -10.13 -7.14 -18.62
CA PRO A 484 -9.26 -8.30 -18.43
C PRO A 484 -8.94 -9.02 -19.75
N GLN A 485 -8.47 -8.27 -20.72
CA GLN A 485 -8.10 -8.79 -22.06
C GLN A 485 -6.80 -8.17 -22.54
N TYR A 486 -6.05 -8.95 -23.32
CA TYR A 486 -4.82 -8.47 -23.96
C TYR A 486 -5.11 -7.90 -25.34
N GLU A 487 -4.29 -6.95 -25.77
CA GLU A 487 -4.38 -6.35 -27.11
C GLU A 487 -4.12 -7.38 -28.20
N ARG A 488 -3.23 -8.34 -27.97
CA ARG A 488 -2.85 -9.38 -28.93
C ARG A 488 -3.03 -10.77 -28.33
N ALA A 489 -3.38 -11.74 -29.16
CA ALA A 489 -3.52 -13.15 -28.78
C ALA A 489 -2.15 -13.89 -28.82
N THR A 490 -1.10 -13.27 -28.27
CA THR A 490 0.24 -13.85 -28.16
C THR A 490 0.47 -14.37 -26.74
N LEU A 491 1.33 -15.40 -26.58
CA LEU A 491 1.66 -15.96 -25.26
C LEU A 491 2.58 -15.03 -24.45
N TYR A 492 3.40 -14.24 -25.13
CA TYR A 492 4.29 -13.26 -24.52
C TYR A 492 3.74 -11.85 -24.71
N HIS A 493 3.41 -11.19 -23.59
CA HIS A 493 2.94 -9.82 -23.55
C HIS A 493 4.02 -8.95 -22.92
N LYS A 494 4.59 -8.03 -23.71
CA LYS A 494 5.61 -7.07 -23.26
C LYS A 494 5.04 -6.01 -22.32
#